data_7c29c2d545118f8e40fb7019c82801d5
#
_entry.id   7c29c2d545118f8e40fb7019c82801d5
#
_cell.length_a   1.000
_cell.length_b   1.000
_cell.length_c   1.000
_cell.angle_alpha   90.00
_cell.angle_beta   90.00
_cell.angle_gamma   90.00
#
_symmetry.space_group_name_H-M   'P 1'
#
loop_
_entity.id
_entity.type
_entity.pdbx_description
1 polymer ?
#
loop_
_entity_poly.entity_id
_entity_poly.type
_entity_poly.pdbx_seq_one_letter_code
_entity_poly.pdbx_strand_id
1 'polypeptide(L)'
;QQLSDAKIRIAAKTNCSKFIAYFQSYTNTYAPVAYLCSIYEEALQSPEIVALSIGTRSDCLGEDVLLLLSELQEKYPHKQIWIELGLQTMHNDTLQKMNTHTTVEQFDSAIDALTRIHIPVIAHVILGFPNETKEMMLQTISHVSRLPVSGIKLQLLHVLKNTELGNRYLEKPFPVMELMPYCDLVIDCLELLPPDLVVHRLTGDGPRNLLLAPLWSTDKKRVLNTIHHRLKERDTWQGRLFIS
;
A
#
# COMPACT_ATOMS: atom_id res chain seq x y z
N GLN A 1 19.36 4.21 16.24
CA GLN A 1 18.39 4.28 17.35
C GLN A 1 17.01 3.77 16.95
N GLN A 2 16.36 4.26 15.86
CA GLN A 2 15.01 3.84 15.43
C GLN A 2 14.89 2.32 15.16
N LEU A 3 15.90 1.71 14.51
CA LEU A 3 15.94 0.27 14.26
C LEU A 3 16.00 -0.54 15.57
N SER A 4 16.80 -0.09 16.54
CA SER A 4 16.92 -0.76 17.84
C SER A 4 15.60 -0.69 18.62
N ASP A 5 14.95 0.48 18.64
CA ASP A 5 13.67 0.68 19.31
C ASP A 5 12.54 -0.14 18.66
N ALA A 6 12.55 -0.25 17.32
CA ALA A 6 11.59 -1.08 16.58
C ALA A 6 11.80 -2.57 16.90
N LYS A 7 13.05 -3.05 16.93
CA LYS A 7 13.39 -4.45 17.27
C LYS A 7 12.90 -4.83 18.69
N ILE A 8 13.11 -3.96 19.67
CA ILE A 8 12.63 -4.20 21.05
C ILE A 8 11.10 -4.39 21.09
N ARG A 9 10.35 -3.54 20.35
CA ARG A 9 8.89 -3.65 20.25
C ARG A 9 8.42 -4.92 19.55
N ILE A 10 9.16 -5.39 18.57
CA ILE A 10 8.83 -6.62 17.83
C ILE A 10 9.22 -7.86 18.64
N ALA A 11 10.37 -7.85 19.32
CA ALA A 11 10.83 -8.95 20.16
C ALA A 11 9.82 -9.33 21.25
N ALA A 12 9.04 -8.35 21.75
CA ALA A 12 7.95 -8.61 22.68
C ALA A 12 6.77 -9.39 22.08
N LYS A 13 6.69 -9.52 20.76
CA LYS A 13 5.58 -10.16 20.03
C LYS A 13 5.96 -11.43 19.29
N THR A 14 7.22 -11.60 18.96
CA THR A 14 7.69 -12.72 18.12
C THR A 14 9.19 -12.94 18.28
N ASN A 15 9.63 -14.21 18.17
CA ASN A 15 11.04 -14.62 18.20
C ASN A 15 11.64 -14.58 16.77
N CYS A 16 11.57 -13.46 16.09
CA CYS A 16 12.18 -13.31 14.77
C CYS A 16 13.64 -12.85 14.88
N SER A 17 14.50 -13.42 14.03
CA SER A 17 15.92 -13.04 13.87
C SER A 17 16.19 -12.26 12.59
N LYS A 18 15.19 -12.17 11.68
CA LYS A 18 15.28 -11.46 10.40
C LYS A 18 14.13 -10.46 10.29
N PHE A 19 14.45 -9.28 9.76
CA PHE A 19 13.51 -8.16 9.71
C PHE A 19 13.54 -7.49 8.33
N ILE A 20 12.43 -6.85 8.00
CA ILE A 20 12.32 -5.91 6.88
C ILE A 20 12.41 -4.50 7.46
N ALA A 21 13.33 -3.69 6.99
CA ALA A 21 13.35 -2.28 7.31
C ALA A 21 12.29 -1.56 6.48
N TYR A 22 11.21 -1.12 7.13
CA TYR A 22 10.09 -0.49 6.46
C TYR A 22 10.08 1.02 6.70
N PHE A 23 10.44 1.75 5.67
CA PHE A 23 10.35 3.20 5.62
C PHE A 23 8.94 3.59 5.22
N GLN A 24 8.14 3.95 6.22
CA GLN A 24 6.75 4.35 6.05
C GLN A 24 6.46 5.62 6.84
N SER A 25 5.25 6.13 6.64
CA SER A 25 4.75 7.45 6.94
C SER A 25 5.37 8.49 6.01
N TYR A 26 4.50 9.18 5.31
CA TYR A 26 4.85 10.18 4.28
C TYR A 26 5.59 9.59 3.07
N THR A 27 6.36 10.45 2.39
CA THR A 27 7.07 10.14 1.15
C THR A 27 8.54 9.96 1.46
N ASN A 28 8.99 8.70 1.50
CA ASN A 28 10.33 8.38 2.00
C ASN A 28 11.45 8.47 0.95
N THR A 29 11.14 8.95 -0.26
CA THR A 29 12.12 9.31 -1.29
C THR A 29 12.22 10.83 -1.50
N TYR A 30 11.46 11.64 -0.74
CA TYR A 30 11.46 13.09 -0.83
C TYR A 30 12.50 13.69 0.11
N ALA A 31 13.77 13.55 -0.28
CA ALA A 31 14.92 14.16 0.41
C ALA A 31 16.14 14.18 -0.54
N PRO A 32 17.21 14.94 -0.24
CA PRO A 32 18.45 14.85 -1.00
C PRO A 32 19.00 13.42 -1.07
N VAL A 33 19.42 12.97 -2.26
CA VAL A 33 19.85 11.59 -2.52
C VAL A 33 20.98 11.15 -1.58
N ALA A 34 21.93 12.03 -1.27
CA ALA A 34 23.01 11.72 -0.33
C ALA A 34 22.48 11.34 1.07
N TYR A 35 21.41 12.00 1.53
CA TYR A 35 20.77 11.66 2.80
C TYR A 35 20.02 10.32 2.69
N LEU A 36 19.27 10.11 1.60
CA LEU A 36 18.56 8.84 1.35
C LEU A 36 19.55 7.67 1.32
N CYS A 37 20.66 7.81 0.60
CA CYS A 37 21.74 6.84 0.56
C CYS A 37 22.23 6.48 1.96
N SER A 38 22.52 7.48 2.79
CA SER A 38 23.01 7.29 4.15
C SER A 38 22.04 6.45 5.00
N ILE A 39 20.75 6.79 5.02
CA ILE A 39 19.75 6.10 5.86
C ILE A 39 19.41 4.70 5.35
N TYR A 40 19.39 4.49 4.03
CA TYR A 40 19.14 3.17 3.45
C TYR A 40 20.33 2.24 3.66
N GLU A 41 21.57 2.74 3.47
CA GLU A 41 22.77 1.97 3.77
C GLU A 41 22.88 1.59 5.24
N GLU A 42 22.60 2.52 6.16
CA GLU A 42 22.58 2.21 7.60
C GLU A 42 21.64 1.04 7.91
N ALA A 43 20.46 1.00 7.27
CA ALA A 43 19.54 -0.11 7.42
C ALA A 43 20.08 -1.41 6.78
N LEU A 44 20.60 -1.33 5.54
CA LEU A 44 21.08 -2.47 4.79
C LEU A 44 22.37 -3.08 5.37
N GLN A 45 23.20 -2.33 6.08
CA GLN A 45 24.39 -2.84 6.75
C GLN A 45 24.07 -3.79 7.92
N SER A 46 22.87 -3.66 8.53
CA SER A 46 22.49 -4.57 9.61
C SER A 46 22.30 -6.01 9.11
N PRO A 47 22.99 -7.01 9.67
CA PRO A 47 22.90 -8.40 9.22
C PRO A 47 21.51 -9.03 9.42
N GLU A 48 20.71 -8.50 10.34
CA GLU A 48 19.36 -8.97 10.62
C GLU A 48 18.32 -8.39 9.64
N ILE A 49 18.65 -7.32 8.92
CA ILE A 49 17.76 -6.76 7.88
C ILE A 49 17.98 -7.55 6.59
N VAL A 50 16.94 -8.21 6.14
CA VAL A 50 16.95 -9.02 4.90
C VAL A 50 16.34 -8.27 3.71
N ALA A 51 15.57 -7.22 3.98
CA ALA A 51 14.94 -6.43 2.94
C ALA A 51 14.70 -4.99 3.38
N LEU A 52 14.59 -4.12 2.38
CA LEU A 52 14.21 -2.72 2.50
C LEU A 52 12.87 -2.50 1.77
N SER A 53 11.89 -1.99 2.49
CA SER A 53 10.58 -1.59 1.94
C SER A 53 10.43 -0.08 2.07
N ILE A 54 10.22 0.62 0.95
CA ILE A 54 10.18 2.08 0.91
C ILE A 54 8.83 2.55 0.39
N GLY A 55 8.04 3.17 1.27
CA GLY A 55 6.76 3.80 0.91
C GLY A 55 6.98 5.17 0.29
N THR A 56 6.44 5.40 -0.92
CA THR A 56 6.59 6.67 -1.62
C THR A 56 5.44 6.98 -2.57
N ARG A 57 5.52 8.16 -3.20
CA ARG A 57 4.62 8.64 -4.26
C ARG A 57 5.34 8.60 -5.61
N SER A 58 4.55 8.45 -6.67
CA SER A 58 5.08 8.36 -8.05
C SER A 58 5.83 9.61 -8.53
N ASP A 59 5.44 10.80 -8.05
CA ASP A 59 6.10 12.07 -8.38
C ASP A 59 7.45 12.31 -7.66
N CYS A 60 7.83 11.38 -6.76
CA CYS A 60 9.06 11.47 -5.95
C CYS A 60 10.07 10.37 -6.28
N LEU A 61 10.06 9.88 -7.52
CA LEU A 61 10.98 8.87 -8.07
C LEU A 61 11.75 9.47 -9.26
N GLY A 62 12.53 10.51 -8.99
CA GLY A 62 13.43 11.11 -9.98
C GLY A 62 14.55 10.17 -10.42
N GLU A 63 15.25 10.52 -11.52
CA GLU A 63 16.35 9.70 -12.07
C GLU A 63 17.45 9.44 -11.05
N ASP A 64 17.75 10.40 -10.21
CA ASP A 64 18.73 10.31 -9.12
C ASP A 64 18.34 9.31 -8.04
N VAL A 65 17.04 9.22 -7.70
CA VAL A 65 16.50 8.21 -6.77
C VAL A 65 16.53 6.82 -7.42
N LEU A 66 16.15 6.70 -8.68
CA LEU A 66 16.19 5.44 -9.42
C LEU A 66 17.62 4.90 -9.52
N LEU A 67 18.60 5.77 -9.79
CA LEU A 67 20.01 5.40 -9.81
C LEU A 67 20.46 4.91 -8.43
N LEU A 68 20.14 5.62 -7.35
CA LEU A 68 20.44 5.19 -5.98
C LEU A 68 19.89 3.80 -5.68
N LEU A 69 18.62 3.52 -6.05
CA LEU A 69 17.99 2.21 -5.80
C LEU A 69 18.71 1.09 -6.55
N SER A 70 19.11 1.33 -7.80
CA SER A 70 19.89 0.39 -8.61
C SER A 70 21.26 0.11 -7.98
N GLU A 71 22.01 1.14 -7.59
CA GLU A 71 23.32 1.03 -6.93
C GLU A 71 23.22 0.26 -5.60
N LEU A 72 22.17 0.51 -4.81
CA LEU A 72 21.95 -0.20 -3.55
C LEU A 72 21.63 -1.69 -3.80
N GLN A 73 20.83 -2.01 -4.82
CA GLN A 73 20.52 -3.39 -5.16
C GLN A 73 21.77 -4.17 -5.63
N GLU A 74 22.64 -3.53 -6.42
CA GLU A 74 23.94 -4.10 -6.82
C GLU A 74 24.91 -4.29 -5.64
N LYS A 75 24.97 -3.30 -4.76
CA LYS A 75 25.85 -3.32 -3.57
C LYS A 75 25.42 -4.37 -2.54
N TYR A 76 24.12 -4.66 -2.44
CA TYR A 76 23.55 -5.60 -1.48
C TYR A 76 22.75 -6.73 -2.16
N PRO A 77 23.37 -7.57 -3.01
CA PRO A 77 22.66 -8.54 -3.86
C PRO A 77 21.91 -9.64 -3.09
N HIS A 78 22.25 -9.84 -1.80
CA HIS A 78 21.58 -10.80 -0.93
C HIS A 78 20.39 -10.22 -0.14
N LYS A 79 20.07 -8.94 -0.37
CA LYS A 79 18.96 -8.25 0.28
C LYS A 79 17.99 -7.75 -0.78
N GLN A 80 16.71 -7.83 -0.48
CA GLN A 80 15.70 -7.34 -1.40
C GLN A 80 15.37 -5.88 -1.13
N ILE A 81 15.17 -5.12 -2.18
CA ILE A 81 14.65 -3.75 -2.10
C ILE A 81 13.38 -3.71 -2.93
N TRP A 82 12.30 -3.17 -2.37
CA TRP A 82 11.08 -2.91 -3.11
C TRP A 82 10.44 -1.57 -2.74
N ILE A 83 9.67 -1.06 -3.67
CA ILE A 83 8.92 0.18 -3.50
C ILE A 83 7.46 -0.13 -3.19
N GLU A 84 6.91 0.51 -2.18
CA GLU A 84 5.47 0.57 -1.92
C GLU A 84 4.92 1.87 -2.50
N LEU A 85 4.26 1.76 -3.64
CA LEU A 85 3.87 2.90 -4.45
C LEU A 85 2.37 3.19 -4.34
N GLY A 86 2.03 4.43 -3.98
CA GLY A 86 0.65 4.88 -3.85
C GLY A 86 0.02 5.20 -5.20
N LEU A 87 -0.91 4.36 -5.67
CA LEU A 87 -1.87 4.70 -6.72
C LEU A 87 -3.11 5.35 -6.11
N GLN A 88 -3.61 4.72 -5.06
CA GLN A 88 -4.86 5.00 -4.36
C GLN A 88 -6.09 4.63 -5.18
N THR A 89 -6.30 5.22 -6.35
CA THR A 89 -7.33 4.92 -7.35
C THR A 89 -6.83 5.26 -8.76
N MET A 90 -7.42 4.67 -9.80
CA MET A 90 -7.10 5.04 -11.19
C MET A 90 -7.90 6.24 -11.71
N HIS A 91 -8.72 6.89 -10.89
CA HIS A 91 -9.58 8.00 -11.30
C HIS A 91 -8.95 9.34 -10.92
N ASN A 92 -8.36 10.03 -11.91
CA ASN A 92 -7.67 11.32 -11.70
C ASN A 92 -8.57 12.38 -11.02
N ASP A 93 -9.87 12.38 -11.29
CA ASP A 93 -10.83 13.26 -10.62
C ASP A 93 -10.90 13.00 -9.10
N THR A 94 -10.84 11.72 -8.69
CA THR A 94 -10.81 11.35 -7.28
C THR A 94 -9.46 11.74 -6.67
N LEU A 95 -8.35 11.45 -7.34
CA LEU A 95 -7.00 11.84 -6.90
C LEU A 95 -6.91 13.34 -6.66
N GLN A 96 -7.43 14.15 -7.58
CA GLN A 96 -7.46 15.61 -7.44
C GLN A 96 -8.31 16.07 -6.24
N LYS A 97 -9.54 15.52 -6.08
CA LYS A 97 -10.44 15.85 -4.95
C LYS A 97 -9.86 15.43 -3.60
N MET A 98 -9.02 14.39 -3.59
CA MET A 98 -8.34 13.90 -2.38
C MET A 98 -6.98 14.53 -2.16
N ASN A 99 -6.58 15.49 -3.01
CA ASN A 99 -5.35 16.25 -2.90
C ASN A 99 -4.09 15.37 -2.82
N THR A 100 -4.05 14.32 -3.65
CA THR A 100 -2.91 13.38 -3.66
C THR A 100 -1.67 13.93 -4.36
N HIS A 101 -1.84 14.96 -5.20
CA HIS A 101 -0.81 15.58 -6.03
C HIS A 101 -0.15 14.63 -7.04
N THR A 102 -0.77 13.51 -7.34
CA THR A 102 -0.28 12.52 -8.31
C THR A 102 -1.37 12.19 -9.32
N THR A 103 -0.97 11.66 -10.48
CA THR A 103 -1.88 11.15 -11.52
C THR A 103 -1.61 9.67 -11.81
N VAL A 104 -2.55 9.03 -12.51
CA VAL A 104 -2.43 7.64 -12.94
C VAL A 104 -1.25 7.48 -13.89
N GLU A 105 -1.06 8.43 -14.82
CA GLU A 105 0.02 8.41 -15.80
C GLU A 105 1.41 8.50 -15.13
N GLN A 106 1.51 9.27 -14.04
CA GLN A 106 2.74 9.33 -13.24
C GLN A 106 2.99 8.00 -12.52
N PHE A 107 1.94 7.35 -12.02
CA PHE A 107 2.05 6.04 -11.39
C PHE A 107 2.53 4.99 -12.42
N ASP A 108 1.91 4.91 -13.59
CA ASP A 108 2.29 3.98 -14.65
C ASP A 108 3.74 4.20 -15.11
N SER A 109 4.13 5.46 -15.30
CA SER A 109 5.51 5.82 -15.65
C SER A 109 6.52 5.41 -14.58
N ALA A 110 6.16 5.53 -13.29
CA ALA A 110 7.00 5.10 -12.18
C ALA A 110 7.13 3.58 -12.13
N ILE A 111 6.06 2.82 -12.40
CA ILE A 111 6.10 1.35 -12.54
C ILE A 111 7.08 0.95 -13.65
N ASP A 112 6.98 1.56 -14.83
CA ASP A 112 7.86 1.28 -15.95
C ASP A 112 9.34 1.57 -15.61
N ALA A 113 9.61 2.67 -14.93
CA ALA A 113 10.96 3.05 -14.52
C ALA A 113 11.55 2.05 -13.51
N LEU A 114 10.78 1.65 -12.50
CA LEU A 114 11.20 0.68 -11.48
C LEU A 114 11.38 -0.72 -12.07
N THR A 115 10.52 -1.12 -13.02
CA THR A 115 10.62 -2.40 -13.73
C THR A 115 11.92 -2.50 -14.53
N ARG A 116 12.32 -1.41 -15.20
CA ARG A 116 13.59 -1.36 -15.97
C ARG A 116 14.83 -1.57 -15.12
N ILE A 117 14.80 -1.18 -13.87
CA ILE A 117 15.90 -1.40 -12.91
C ILE A 117 15.65 -2.60 -11.99
N HIS A 118 14.68 -3.45 -12.33
CA HIS A 118 14.35 -4.68 -11.60
C HIS A 118 14.00 -4.48 -10.11
N ILE A 119 13.45 -3.33 -9.74
CA ILE A 119 12.96 -3.07 -8.38
C ILE A 119 11.47 -3.47 -8.31
N PRO A 120 11.10 -4.47 -7.48
CA PRO A 120 9.73 -4.89 -7.29
C PRO A 120 8.85 -3.76 -6.73
N VAL A 121 7.59 -3.71 -7.17
CA VAL A 121 6.62 -2.72 -6.73
C VAL A 121 5.43 -3.38 -6.05
N ILE A 122 5.02 -2.82 -4.91
CA ILE A 122 3.78 -3.13 -4.23
C ILE A 122 2.85 -1.94 -4.39
N ALA A 123 1.77 -2.12 -5.14
CA ALA A 123 0.77 -1.07 -5.37
C ALA A 123 -0.12 -0.88 -4.14
N HIS A 124 -0.36 0.38 -3.74
CA HIS A 124 -1.32 0.72 -2.69
C HIS A 124 -2.60 1.25 -3.31
N VAL A 125 -3.73 0.61 -2.99
CA VAL A 125 -5.08 1.00 -3.41
C VAL A 125 -5.95 1.26 -2.20
N ILE A 126 -6.77 2.31 -2.26
CA ILE A 126 -7.75 2.66 -1.23
C ILE A 126 -9.15 2.45 -1.80
N LEU A 127 -9.95 1.65 -1.12
CA LEU A 127 -11.34 1.37 -1.45
C LEU A 127 -12.27 2.26 -0.60
N GLY A 128 -13.34 2.75 -1.19
CA GLY A 128 -14.38 3.49 -0.50
C GLY A 128 -14.20 5.01 -0.51
N PHE A 129 -13.54 5.57 -1.52
CA PHE A 129 -13.54 7.04 -1.72
C PHE A 129 -14.95 7.57 -1.91
N PRO A 130 -15.28 8.78 -1.37
CA PRO A 130 -16.54 9.44 -1.65
C PRO A 130 -16.74 9.60 -3.16
N ASN A 131 -17.93 9.26 -3.63
CA ASN A 131 -18.35 9.30 -5.04
C ASN A 131 -17.73 8.24 -5.97
N GLU A 132 -16.92 7.31 -5.47
CA GLU A 132 -16.55 6.13 -6.25
C GLU A 132 -17.60 5.03 -6.10
N THR A 133 -18.07 4.53 -7.24
CA THR A 133 -18.93 3.35 -7.30
C THR A 133 -18.11 2.08 -7.16
N LYS A 134 -18.80 0.95 -6.93
CA LYS A 134 -18.15 -0.37 -6.92
C LYS A 134 -17.39 -0.62 -8.23
N GLU A 135 -18.01 -0.29 -9.37
CA GLU A 135 -17.43 -0.47 -10.71
C GLU A 135 -16.14 0.33 -10.87
N MET A 136 -16.10 1.57 -10.38
CA MET A 136 -14.90 2.40 -10.41
C MET A 136 -13.76 1.78 -9.57
N MET A 137 -14.06 1.27 -8.39
CA MET A 137 -13.06 0.59 -7.56
C MET A 137 -12.55 -0.70 -8.24
N LEU A 138 -13.41 -1.48 -8.88
CA LEU A 138 -13.02 -2.66 -9.65
C LEU A 138 -12.21 -2.31 -10.91
N GLN A 139 -12.49 -1.18 -11.57
CA GLN A 139 -11.65 -0.66 -12.66
C GLN A 139 -10.23 -0.38 -12.17
N THR A 140 -10.07 0.20 -10.97
CA THR A 140 -8.75 0.40 -10.36
C THR A 140 -8.00 -0.91 -10.19
N ILE A 141 -8.67 -1.97 -9.72
CA ILE A 141 -8.06 -3.29 -9.59
C ILE A 141 -7.69 -3.89 -10.94
N SER A 142 -8.59 -3.79 -11.93
CA SER A 142 -8.32 -4.25 -13.30
C SER A 142 -7.17 -3.50 -13.96
N HIS A 143 -6.96 -2.22 -13.64
CA HIS A 143 -5.81 -1.46 -14.09
C HIS A 143 -4.51 -2.03 -13.48
N VAL A 144 -4.46 -2.15 -12.14
CA VAL A 144 -3.29 -2.68 -11.43
C VAL A 144 -2.95 -4.12 -11.85
N SER A 145 -3.96 -4.97 -12.12
CA SER A 145 -3.76 -6.37 -12.51
C SER A 145 -3.03 -6.56 -13.85
N ARG A 146 -2.96 -5.52 -14.68
CA ARG A 146 -2.26 -5.52 -15.98
C ARG A 146 -0.86 -4.94 -15.91
N LEU A 147 -0.48 -4.35 -14.77
CA LEU A 147 0.83 -3.76 -14.57
C LEU A 147 1.82 -4.79 -14.01
N PRO A 148 3.12 -4.66 -14.26
CA PRO A 148 4.15 -5.56 -13.76
C PRO A 148 4.46 -5.29 -12.26
N VAL A 149 3.43 -5.32 -11.42
CA VAL A 149 3.57 -5.17 -9.98
C VAL A 149 3.76 -6.55 -9.32
N SER A 150 4.55 -6.59 -8.25
CA SER A 150 4.84 -7.81 -7.49
C SER A 150 3.86 -8.06 -6.35
N GLY A 151 3.11 -7.03 -5.96
CA GLY A 151 2.16 -7.15 -4.88
C GLY A 151 1.18 -5.99 -4.82
N ILE A 152 0.15 -6.16 -3.97
CA ILE A 152 -0.88 -5.14 -3.75
C ILE A 152 -1.26 -5.05 -2.27
N LYS A 153 -1.59 -3.84 -1.83
CA LYS A 153 -2.25 -3.58 -0.55
C LYS A 153 -3.62 -2.96 -0.82
N LEU A 154 -4.66 -3.67 -0.43
CA LEU A 154 -6.03 -3.16 -0.42
C LEU A 154 -6.30 -2.53 0.93
N GLN A 155 -6.63 -1.25 0.93
CA GLN A 155 -6.89 -0.48 2.13
C GLN A 155 -8.30 0.10 2.08
N LEU A 156 -8.93 0.21 3.26
CA LEU A 156 -10.19 0.94 3.40
C LEU A 156 -9.89 2.42 3.62
N LEU A 157 -10.67 3.29 3.02
CA LEU A 157 -10.64 4.72 3.36
C LEU A 157 -10.96 4.91 4.84
N HIS A 158 -10.07 5.55 5.56
CA HIS A 158 -10.28 5.99 6.94
C HIS A 158 -10.47 7.49 6.99
N VAL A 159 -11.59 7.92 7.55
CA VAL A 159 -11.85 9.33 7.85
C VAL A 159 -11.24 9.63 9.22
N LEU A 160 -10.23 10.47 9.26
CA LEU A 160 -9.45 10.75 10.47
C LEU A 160 -9.68 12.19 10.95
N LYS A 161 -9.69 12.38 12.26
CA LYS A 161 -9.65 13.73 12.89
C LYS A 161 -8.40 14.48 12.42
N ASN A 162 -8.49 15.79 12.44
CA ASN A 162 -7.38 16.69 12.07
C ASN A 162 -6.91 16.55 10.62
N THR A 163 -7.75 16.01 9.73
CA THR A 163 -7.54 16.01 8.28
C THR A 163 -8.64 16.83 7.60
N GLU A 164 -8.37 17.32 6.40
CA GLU A 164 -9.35 18.03 5.60
C GLU A 164 -10.61 17.17 5.37
N LEU A 165 -10.41 15.89 4.98
CA LEU A 165 -11.52 14.95 4.80
C LEU A 165 -12.32 14.75 6.11
N GLY A 166 -11.64 14.68 7.24
CA GLY A 166 -12.26 14.56 8.57
C GLY A 166 -13.10 15.80 8.90
N ASN A 167 -12.60 17.01 8.64
CA ASN A 167 -13.34 18.25 8.86
C ASN A 167 -14.60 18.32 7.98
N ARG A 168 -14.46 17.98 6.69
CA ARG A 168 -15.61 17.88 5.75
C ARG A 168 -16.66 16.87 6.23
N TYR A 169 -16.19 15.72 6.76
CA TYR A 169 -17.09 14.70 7.31
C TYR A 169 -17.84 15.17 8.55
N LEU A 170 -17.19 15.93 9.42
CA LEU A 170 -17.83 16.49 10.62
C LEU A 170 -18.86 17.59 10.28
N GLU A 171 -18.58 18.40 9.26
CA GLU A 171 -19.50 19.44 8.80
C GLU A 171 -20.71 18.86 8.04
N LYS A 172 -20.46 17.94 7.13
CA LYS A 172 -21.47 17.27 6.32
C LYS A 172 -21.09 15.80 6.12
N PRO A 173 -21.59 14.88 6.95
CA PRO A 173 -21.33 13.48 6.84
C PRO A 173 -21.69 12.92 5.46
N PHE A 174 -20.81 12.13 4.88
CA PHE A 174 -21.03 11.39 3.64
C PHE A 174 -21.02 9.88 3.94
N PRO A 175 -21.63 9.04 3.08
CA PRO A 175 -21.63 7.60 3.25
C PRO A 175 -20.21 7.02 3.29
N VAL A 176 -19.94 6.16 4.27
CA VAL A 176 -18.73 5.34 4.35
C VAL A 176 -19.11 3.86 4.23
N MET A 177 -18.18 3.05 3.76
CA MET A 177 -18.49 1.62 3.55
C MET A 177 -18.79 0.91 4.88
N GLU A 178 -19.81 0.08 4.87
CA GLU A 178 -20.10 -0.85 5.94
C GLU A 178 -19.26 -2.14 5.82
N LEU A 179 -19.17 -2.93 6.91
CA LEU A 179 -18.32 -4.11 6.98
C LEU A 179 -18.63 -5.14 5.86
N MET A 180 -19.90 -5.52 5.70
CA MET A 180 -20.25 -6.56 4.74
C MET A 180 -20.01 -6.13 3.29
N PRO A 181 -20.50 -4.94 2.84
CA PRO A 181 -20.16 -4.41 1.52
C PRO A 181 -18.67 -4.31 1.26
N TYR A 182 -17.87 -3.91 2.25
CA TYR A 182 -16.41 -3.87 2.12
C TYR A 182 -15.81 -5.26 1.93
N CYS A 183 -16.21 -6.24 2.74
CA CYS A 183 -15.71 -7.61 2.62
C CYS A 183 -16.07 -8.24 1.27
N ASP A 184 -17.29 -8.01 0.79
CA ASP A 184 -17.71 -8.49 -0.53
C ASP A 184 -16.93 -7.81 -1.66
N LEU A 185 -16.69 -6.51 -1.57
CA LEU A 185 -15.86 -5.79 -2.53
C LEU A 185 -14.40 -6.28 -2.55
N VAL A 186 -13.81 -6.53 -1.38
CA VAL A 186 -12.44 -7.10 -1.30
C VAL A 186 -12.37 -8.45 -2.01
N ILE A 187 -13.39 -9.29 -1.88
CA ILE A 187 -13.47 -10.58 -2.58
C ILE A 187 -13.55 -10.38 -4.09
N ASP A 188 -14.42 -9.47 -4.54
CA ASP A 188 -14.53 -9.14 -5.97
C ASP A 188 -13.19 -8.60 -6.53
N CYS A 189 -12.45 -7.82 -5.72
CA CYS A 189 -11.10 -7.39 -6.07
C CYS A 189 -10.13 -8.57 -6.20
N LEU A 190 -10.15 -9.50 -5.24
CA LEU A 190 -9.29 -10.69 -5.28
C LEU A 190 -9.56 -11.55 -6.51
N GLU A 191 -10.81 -11.72 -6.91
CA GLU A 191 -11.19 -12.50 -8.10
C GLU A 191 -10.57 -11.93 -9.40
N LEU A 192 -10.33 -10.61 -9.46
CA LEU A 192 -9.77 -9.92 -10.64
C LEU A 192 -8.24 -9.85 -10.64
N LEU A 193 -7.58 -10.10 -9.52
CA LEU A 193 -6.12 -10.04 -9.42
C LEU A 193 -5.46 -11.31 -9.99
N PRO A 194 -4.23 -11.24 -10.54
CA PRO A 194 -3.46 -12.43 -10.89
C PRO A 194 -3.37 -13.42 -9.73
N PRO A 195 -3.46 -14.74 -9.96
CA PRO A 195 -3.45 -15.74 -8.90
C PRO A 195 -2.13 -15.79 -8.11
N ASP A 196 -1.03 -15.36 -8.72
CA ASP A 196 0.33 -15.33 -8.17
C ASP A 196 0.72 -13.97 -7.56
N LEU A 197 -0.11 -12.94 -7.73
CA LEU A 197 0.15 -11.62 -7.14
C LEU A 197 0.07 -11.67 -5.61
N VAL A 198 1.11 -11.18 -4.93
CA VAL A 198 1.15 -11.19 -3.46
C VAL A 198 0.22 -10.11 -2.88
N VAL A 199 -0.78 -10.54 -2.11
CA VAL A 199 -1.67 -9.62 -1.40
C VAL A 199 -1.11 -9.35 0.00
N HIS A 200 -0.50 -8.19 0.20
CA HIS A 200 0.14 -7.80 1.45
C HIS A 200 -0.84 -7.36 2.53
N ARG A 201 -2.02 -6.85 2.13
CA ARG A 201 -3.01 -6.31 3.06
C ARG A 201 -4.41 -6.34 2.44
N LEU A 202 -5.41 -6.67 3.28
CA LEU A 202 -6.84 -6.70 2.93
C LEU A 202 -7.67 -5.68 3.71
N THR A 203 -7.06 -4.87 4.59
CA THR A 203 -7.76 -3.84 5.38
C THR A 203 -6.81 -2.76 5.85
N GLY A 204 -7.30 -1.56 6.09
CA GLY A 204 -6.51 -0.45 6.59
C GLY A 204 -6.12 -0.58 8.07
N ASP A 205 -5.23 0.29 8.52
CA ASP A 205 -4.75 0.39 9.90
C ASP A 205 -4.67 1.86 10.32
N GLY A 206 -5.81 2.45 10.62
CA GLY A 206 -5.87 3.83 11.10
C GLY A 206 -5.65 3.93 12.62
N PRO A 207 -5.08 5.05 13.11
CA PRO A 207 -4.92 5.30 14.53
C PRO A 207 -6.30 5.41 15.20
N ARG A 208 -6.60 4.50 16.14
CA ARG A 208 -7.93 4.37 16.77
C ARG A 208 -8.43 5.66 17.42
N ASN A 209 -7.54 6.42 18.04
CA ASN A 209 -7.86 7.68 18.72
C ASN A 209 -8.21 8.82 17.75
N LEU A 210 -7.83 8.71 16.48
CA LEU A 210 -8.10 9.70 15.44
C LEU A 210 -9.22 9.26 14.49
N LEU A 211 -9.63 7.99 14.50
CA LEU A 211 -10.62 7.47 13.57
C LEU A 211 -12.02 8.03 13.86
N LEU A 212 -12.61 8.67 12.86
CA LEU A 212 -14.00 9.12 12.86
C LEU A 212 -14.92 8.05 12.24
N ALA A 213 -14.51 7.49 11.09
CA ALA A 213 -15.30 6.50 10.35
C ALA A 213 -14.43 5.69 9.37
N PRO A 214 -14.81 4.45 9.06
CA PRO A 214 -15.82 3.64 9.73
C PRO A 214 -15.24 2.95 10.98
N LEU A 215 -15.94 2.98 12.10
CA LEU A 215 -15.44 2.49 13.39
C LEU A 215 -15.24 0.97 13.44
N TRP A 216 -15.98 0.18 12.63
CA TRP A 216 -15.84 -1.27 12.58
C TRP A 216 -14.45 -1.73 12.08
N SER A 217 -13.74 -0.89 11.35
CA SER A 217 -12.40 -1.18 10.82
C SER A 217 -11.33 -1.37 11.90
N THR A 218 -11.60 -0.93 13.14
CA THR A 218 -10.70 -1.14 14.29
C THR A 218 -10.62 -2.60 14.74
N ASP A 219 -11.57 -3.44 14.37
CA ASP A 219 -11.58 -4.88 14.64
C ASP A 219 -11.08 -5.68 13.41
N LYS A 220 -9.78 -5.60 13.16
CA LYS A 220 -9.14 -6.32 12.05
C LYS A 220 -9.41 -7.82 12.04
N LYS A 221 -9.46 -8.44 13.22
CA LYS A 221 -9.70 -9.89 13.31
C LYS A 221 -11.08 -10.24 12.78
N ARG A 222 -12.09 -9.45 13.14
CA ARG A 222 -13.45 -9.60 12.62
C ARG A 222 -13.49 -9.41 11.11
N VAL A 223 -12.82 -8.37 10.58
CA VAL A 223 -12.77 -8.10 9.13
C VAL A 223 -12.17 -9.29 8.37
N LEU A 224 -10.98 -9.76 8.79
CA LEU A 224 -10.31 -10.88 8.12
C LEU A 224 -11.10 -12.18 8.22
N ASN A 225 -11.68 -12.48 9.38
CA ASN A 225 -12.54 -13.65 9.56
C ASN A 225 -13.78 -13.58 8.67
N THR A 226 -14.39 -12.40 8.52
CA THR A 226 -15.53 -12.19 7.63
C THR A 226 -15.15 -12.44 6.17
N ILE A 227 -14.02 -11.86 5.71
CA ILE A 227 -13.52 -12.10 4.34
C ILE A 227 -13.29 -13.60 4.10
N HIS A 228 -12.60 -14.31 5.00
CA HIS A 228 -12.34 -15.74 4.86
C HIS A 228 -13.63 -16.57 4.84
N HIS A 229 -14.62 -16.22 5.65
CA HIS A 229 -15.91 -16.91 5.68
C HIS A 229 -16.66 -16.69 4.37
N ARG A 230 -16.74 -15.46 3.91
CA ARG A 230 -17.41 -15.08 2.65
C ARG A 230 -16.75 -15.70 1.41
N LEU A 231 -15.39 -15.81 1.38
CA LEU A 231 -14.69 -16.53 0.31
C LEU A 231 -15.17 -17.99 0.22
N LYS A 232 -15.31 -18.66 1.37
CA LYS A 232 -15.82 -20.05 1.43
C LYS A 232 -17.29 -20.15 1.01
N GLU A 233 -18.14 -19.25 1.48
CA GLU A 233 -19.57 -19.22 1.11
C GLU A 233 -19.77 -18.99 -0.39
N ARG A 234 -18.94 -18.13 -1.00
CA ARG A 234 -18.99 -17.84 -2.44
C ARG A 234 -18.28 -18.90 -3.30
N ASP A 235 -17.61 -19.86 -2.68
CA ASP A 235 -16.77 -20.86 -3.34
C ASP A 235 -15.83 -20.23 -4.38
N THR A 236 -15.06 -19.22 -3.93
CA THR A 236 -14.23 -18.40 -4.80
C THR A 236 -12.81 -18.19 -4.22
N TRP A 237 -11.88 -17.75 -5.09
CA TRP A 237 -10.47 -17.55 -4.76
C TRP A 237 -9.85 -16.43 -5.59
N GLN A 238 -8.65 -16.01 -5.21
CA GLN A 238 -7.88 -15.04 -5.97
C GLN A 238 -7.61 -15.54 -7.39
N GLY A 239 -7.89 -14.69 -8.38
CA GLY A 239 -7.63 -14.97 -9.78
C GLY A 239 -8.73 -15.74 -10.49
N ARG A 240 -9.86 -16.06 -9.83
CA ARG A 240 -10.96 -16.79 -10.48
C ARG A 240 -11.51 -16.10 -11.74
N LEU A 241 -11.52 -14.78 -11.76
CA LEU A 241 -12.04 -13.96 -12.87
C LEU A 241 -10.93 -13.18 -13.59
N PHE A 242 -9.65 -13.46 -13.26
CA PHE A 242 -8.52 -12.81 -13.94
C PHE A 242 -8.43 -13.28 -15.38
N ILE A 243 -8.31 -12.33 -16.30
CA ILE A 243 -8.08 -12.56 -17.73
C ILE A 243 -6.72 -11.96 -18.06
N SER A 244 -5.75 -12.82 -18.41
CA SER A 244 -4.40 -12.44 -18.86
C SER A 244 -4.39 -11.74 -20.20
#